data_e3eb4eb9fc99da89c97ee54eaf1c144d
#
_entry.id   e3eb4eb9fc99da89c97ee54eaf1c144d
#
_cell.length_a   1.000
_cell.length_b   1.000
_cell.length_c   1.000
_cell.angle_alpha   90.00
_cell.angle_beta   90.00
_cell.angle_gamma   90.00
#
_symmetry.space_group_name_H-M   'P 1'
#
loop_
_entity.id
_entity.type
_entity.pdbx_description
1 polymer ?
#
loop_
_entity_poly.entity_id
_entity_poly.type
_entity_poly.pdbx_seq_one_letter_code
_entity_poly.pdbx_strand_id
1 'polypeptide(L)'
;MKYALRMTGEQHRALLSHLFPGDGNEAVALLLCGRRQGKERHIFTVQKVLTIPYDACERRPNRITWPTHFVDGLLQEAYGKELAIVKVHSHGLDYRRFSNTDNESDKVLFSAISSLLEDDQPHASVIMLPDGELLGRVLFGEDGKVVGPFQSIMAVGDEVRIWSEAACA
;
A
#
# COMPACT_ATOMS: atom_id res chain seq x y z
N MET A 1 -17.90 -2.46 -7.39
CA MET A 1 -16.72 -3.35 -7.25
C MET A 1 -16.23 -3.30 -5.81
N LYS A 2 -15.99 -4.45 -5.19
CA LYS A 2 -15.42 -4.56 -3.84
C LYS A 2 -13.92 -4.88 -3.95
N TYR A 3 -13.09 -4.22 -3.15
CA TYR A 3 -11.65 -4.42 -3.15
C TYR A 3 -11.21 -5.10 -1.86
N ALA A 4 -10.27 -6.05 -1.96
CA ALA A 4 -9.68 -6.73 -0.82
C ALA A 4 -8.16 -6.87 -0.98
N LEU A 5 -7.41 -6.73 0.12
CA LEU A 5 -5.98 -7.00 0.18
C LEU A 5 -5.74 -8.20 1.10
N ARG A 6 -4.89 -9.11 0.66
CA ARG A 6 -4.52 -10.31 1.41
C ARG A 6 -3.01 -10.44 1.51
N MET A 7 -2.54 -10.78 2.69
CA MET A 7 -1.13 -11.04 2.98
C MET A 7 -0.99 -12.17 3.99
N THR A 8 0.22 -12.68 4.14
CA THR A 8 0.53 -13.62 5.24
C THR A 8 0.75 -12.87 6.55
N GLY A 9 0.59 -13.55 7.68
CA GLY A 9 0.94 -13.00 9.00
C GLY A 9 2.42 -12.63 9.09
N GLU A 10 3.30 -13.36 8.40
CA GLU A 10 4.72 -13.06 8.31
C GLU A 10 4.99 -11.75 7.55
N GLN A 11 4.34 -11.55 6.41
CA GLN A 11 4.43 -10.29 5.67
C GLN A 11 3.91 -9.10 6.48
N HIS A 12 2.82 -9.28 7.23
CA HIS A 12 2.29 -8.26 8.13
C HIS A 12 3.27 -7.91 9.24
N ARG A 13 3.88 -8.92 9.88
CA ARG A 13 4.90 -8.70 10.93
C ARG A 13 6.14 -7.98 10.37
N ALA A 14 6.60 -8.36 9.18
CA ALA A 14 7.72 -7.70 8.51
C ALA A 14 7.43 -6.22 8.23
N LEU A 15 6.21 -5.90 7.75
CA LEU A 15 5.76 -4.52 7.57
C LEU A 15 5.73 -3.75 8.87
N LEU A 16 5.12 -4.30 9.91
CA LEU A 16 5.00 -3.67 11.22
C LEU A 16 6.38 -3.35 11.82
N SER A 17 7.31 -4.31 11.75
CA SER A 17 8.68 -4.12 12.23
C SER A 17 9.43 -3.02 11.47
N HIS A 18 9.28 -2.96 10.14
CA HIS A 18 9.94 -1.95 9.32
C HIS A 18 9.29 -0.57 9.47
N LEU A 19 7.97 -0.49 9.50
CA LEU A 19 7.25 0.77 9.52
C LEU A 19 7.30 1.47 10.89
N PHE A 20 7.58 0.73 11.96
CA PHE A 20 7.66 1.24 13.33
C PHE A 20 8.96 0.83 14.03
N PRO A 21 10.12 1.42 13.62
CA PRO A 21 11.42 1.08 14.22
C PRO A 21 11.61 1.66 15.64
N GLY A 22 10.65 2.44 16.16
CA GLY A 22 10.69 3.02 17.50
C GLY A 22 11.25 4.44 17.57
N ASP A 23 11.54 5.07 16.44
CA ASP A 23 12.07 6.45 16.38
C ASP A 23 10.98 7.53 16.20
N GLY A 24 9.72 7.13 16.07
CA GLY A 24 8.58 8.03 15.90
C GLY A 24 8.45 8.69 14.53
N ASN A 25 9.29 8.32 13.57
CA ASN A 25 9.24 8.85 12.21
C ASN A 25 8.50 7.90 11.26
N GLU A 26 7.84 8.49 10.26
CA GLU A 26 7.21 7.69 9.20
C GLU A 26 8.23 6.87 8.42
N ALA A 27 7.80 5.70 7.96
CA ALA A 27 8.54 4.82 7.08
C ALA A 27 7.63 4.34 5.94
N VAL A 28 8.22 3.81 4.88
CA VAL A 28 7.50 3.36 3.69
C VAL A 28 8.01 2.01 3.21
N ALA A 29 7.11 1.22 2.66
CA ALA A 29 7.40 -0.02 1.95
C ALA A 29 6.52 -0.10 0.68
N LEU A 30 6.97 -0.92 -0.26
CA LEU A 30 6.22 -1.24 -1.46
C LEU A 30 5.88 -2.73 -1.47
N LEU A 31 4.71 -3.06 -1.96
CA LEU A 31 4.28 -4.45 -2.16
C LEU A 31 4.08 -4.71 -3.64
N LEU A 32 4.51 -5.88 -4.10
CA LEU A 32 4.09 -6.45 -5.36
C LEU A 32 2.98 -7.44 -5.07
N CYS A 33 1.84 -7.27 -5.73
CA CYS A 33 0.65 -8.07 -5.50
C CYS A 33 0.15 -8.72 -6.78
N GLY A 34 -0.21 -10.01 -6.69
CA GLY A 34 -1.05 -10.62 -7.70
C GLY A 34 -2.45 -10.01 -7.67
N ARG A 35 -3.10 -9.92 -8.83
CA ARG A 35 -4.48 -9.46 -8.98
C ARG A 35 -5.39 -10.63 -9.37
N ARG A 36 -6.58 -10.65 -8.77
CA ARG A 36 -7.66 -11.50 -9.25
C ARG A 36 -8.92 -10.67 -9.35
N GLN A 37 -9.34 -10.40 -10.56
CA GLN A 37 -10.57 -9.66 -10.85
C GLN A 37 -11.73 -10.62 -11.08
N GLY A 38 -12.78 -10.48 -10.26
CA GLY A 38 -14.07 -11.12 -10.46
C GLY A 38 -15.13 -10.08 -10.80
N LYS A 39 -16.37 -10.54 -11.03
CA LYS A 39 -17.50 -9.65 -11.41
C LYS A 39 -17.82 -8.60 -10.36
N GLU A 40 -17.67 -8.94 -9.08
CA GLU A 40 -18.06 -8.08 -7.95
C GLU A 40 -16.90 -7.74 -7.02
N ARG A 41 -15.79 -8.48 -7.11
CA ARG A 41 -14.66 -8.38 -6.21
C ARG A 41 -13.33 -8.41 -6.96
N HIS A 42 -12.44 -7.49 -6.59
CA HIS A 42 -11.05 -7.46 -7.01
C HIS A 42 -10.16 -7.73 -5.80
N ILE A 43 -9.29 -8.75 -5.89
CA ILE A 43 -8.43 -9.16 -4.78
C ILE A 43 -6.98 -8.89 -5.16
N PHE A 44 -6.28 -8.22 -4.27
CA PHE A 44 -4.82 -8.06 -4.27
C PHE A 44 -4.22 -9.09 -3.31
N THR A 45 -3.24 -9.87 -3.74
CA THR A 45 -2.54 -10.83 -2.89
C THR A 45 -1.05 -10.51 -2.87
N VAL A 46 -0.52 -10.18 -1.71
CA VAL A 46 0.89 -9.81 -1.54
C VAL A 46 1.78 -10.99 -1.89
N GLN A 47 2.67 -10.79 -2.86
CA GLN A 47 3.71 -11.74 -3.28
C GLN A 47 5.08 -11.34 -2.74
N LYS A 48 5.39 -10.03 -2.70
CA LYS A 48 6.69 -9.50 -2.31
C LYS A 48 6.52 -8.24 -1.48
N VAL A 49 7.34 -8.10 -0.46
CA VAL A 49 7.49 -6.88 0.35
C VAL A 49 8.87 -6.29 0.08
N LEU A 50 8.91 -5.04 -0.35
CA LEU A 50 10.13 -4.26 -0.54
C LEU A 50 10.15 -3.12 0.49
N THR A 51 11.02 -3.21 1.46
CA THR A 51 11.25 -2.14 2.44
C THR A 51 12.18 -1.07 1.85
N ILE A 52 11.82 0.20 2.01
CA ILE A 52 12.68 1.31 1.59
C ILE A 52 13.64 1.64 2.73
N PRO A 53 14.96 1.65 2.50
CA PRO A 53 15.94 1.93 3.55
C PRO A 53 15.74 3.30 4.19
N TYR A 54 15.87 3.40 5.51
CA TYR A 54 15.66 4.65 6.25
C TYR A 54 16.62 5.77 5.84
N ASP A 55 17.87 5.43 5.59
CA ASP A 55 18.92 6.37 5.16
C ASP A 55 18.73 6.89 3.73
N ALA A 56 17.90 6.22 2.93
CA ALA A 56 17.48 6.71 1.62
C ALA A 56 16.32 7.71 1.70
N CYS A 57 15.68 7.86 2.86
CA CYS A 57 14.47 8.65 3.05
C CYS A 57 14.72 9.91 3.87
N GLU A 58 13.99 10.98 3.56
CA GLU A 58 13.80 12.09 4.48
C GLU A 58 12.56 11.80 5.34
N ARG A 59 12.78 11.46 6.62
CA ARG A 59 11.78 10.95 7.54
C ARG A 59 11.45 11.94 8.64
N ARG A 60 10.16 12.14 8.91
CA ARG A 60 9.61 12.96 10.00
C ARG A 60 8.41 12.27 10.63
N PRO A 61 7.92 12.71 11.81
CA PRO A 61 6.76 12.10 12.47
C PRO A 61 5.46 12.14 11.68
N ASN A 62 5.34 13.04 10.71
CA ASN A 62 4.11 13.26 9.94
C ASN A 62 4.37 13.41 8.43
N ARG A 63 5.54 13.00 7.98
CA ARG A 63 5.92 13.10 6.56
C ARG A 63 7.09 12.18 6.24
N ILE A 64 7.01 11.54 5.09
CA ILE A 64 8.14 10.84 4.49
C ILE A 64 8.30 11.23 3.02
N THR A 65 9.55 11.50 2.63
CA THR A 65 9.96 11.65 1.23
C THR A 65 10.98 10.57 0.91
N TRP A 66 10.76 9.84 -0.16
CA TRP A 66 11.60 8.72 -0.56
C TRP A 66 11.86 8.72 -2.07
N PRO A 67 13.03 8.21 -2.53
CA PRO A 67 13.38 8.16 -3.94
C PRO A 67 12.49 7.16 -4.69
N THR A 68 11.75 7.65 -5.68
CA THR A 68 10.79 6.83 -6.43
C THR A 68 11.43 5.76 -7.32
N HIS A 69 12.75 5.84 -7.58
CA HIS A 69 13.47 4.80 -8.34
C HIS A 69 13.44 3.41 -7.67
N PHE A 70 13.12 3.33 -6.36
CA PHE A 70 12.90 2.04 -5.70
C PHE A 70 11.72 1.25 -6.30
N VAL A 71 10.81 1.91 -7.01
CA VAL A 71 9.71 1.25 -7.70
C VAL A 71 10.15 0.54 -8.97
N ASP A 72 11.30 0.91 -9.57
CA ASP A 72 11.73 0.45 -10.90
C ASP A 72 11.85 -1.07 -11.01
N GLY A 73 12.41 -1.73 -9.98
CA GLY A 73 12.51 -3.19 -9.95
C GLY A 73 11.14 -3.87 -9.94
N LEU A 74 10.16 -3.30 -9.21
CA LEU A 74 8.79 -3.82 -9.19
C LEU A 74 8.07 -3.56 -10.50
N LEU A 75 8.33 -2.42 -11.16
CA LEU A 75 7.78 -2.12 -12.49
C LEU A 75 8.27 -3.15 -13.53
N GLN A 76 9.56 -3.48 -13.51
CA GLN A 76 10.11 -4.51 -14.40
C GLN A 76 9.46 -5.88 -14.18
N GLU A 77 9.21 -6.26 -12.91
CA GLU A 77 8.53 -7.50 -12.58
C GLU A 77 7.05 -7.49 -12.98
N ALA A 78 6.39 -6.34 -12.89
CA ALA A 78 4.96 -6.17 -13.16
C ALA A 78 4.62 -6.01 -14.65
N TYR A 79 5.57 -5.50 -15.44
CA TYR A 79 5.33 -5.20 -16.86
C TYR A 79 4.85 -6.42 -17.64
N GLY A 80 3.72 -6.26 -18.34
CA GLY A 80 3.10 -7.34 -19.11
C GLY A 80 2.48 -8.46 -18.26
N LYS A 81 2.32 -8.26 -16.95
CA LYS A 81 1.71 -9.23 -16.03
C LYS A 81 0.56 -8.59 -15.27
N GLU A 82 -0.34 -9.41 -14.76
CA GLU A 82 -1.46 -8.96 -13.93
C GLU A 82 -1.02 -8.70 -12.46
N LEU A 83 -0.02 -7.83 -12.28
CA LEU A 83 0.51 -7.49 -10.96
C LEU A 83 0.19 -6.04 -10.60
N ALA A 84 -0.08 -5.80 -9.32
CA ALA A 84 -0.30 -4.48 -8.77
C ALA A 84 0.86 -4.05 -7.87
N ILE A 85 1.13 -2.76 -7.84
CA ILE A 85 2.03 -2.14 -6.86
C ILE A 85 1.17 -1.48 -5.79
N VAL A 86 1.50 -1.74 -4.52
CA VAL A 86 0.84 -1.16 -3.36
C VAL A 86 1.88 -0.43 -2.53
N LYS A 87 1.66 0.87 -2.27
CA LYS A 87 2.47 1.63 -1.32
C LYS A 87 1.90 1.44 0.09
N VAL A 88 2.78 1.20 1.06
CA VAL A 88 2.41 1.18 2.49
C VAL A 88 3.29 2.16 3.25
N HIS A 89 2.70 3.04 4.06
CA HIS A 89 3.45 3.92 4.94
C HIS A 89 2.82 3.97 6.33
N SER A 90 3.60 4.40 7.31
CA SER A 90 3.16 4.46 8.70
C SER A 90 2.50 5.79 9.04
N HIS A 91 1.47 5.75 9.88
CA HIS A 91 0.88 6.90 10.55
C HIS A 91 0.84 6.69 12.07
N GLY A 92 0.74 7.77 12.83
CA GLY A 92 0.42 7.69 14.27
C GLY A 92 -1.03 7.22 14.51
N LEU A 93 -1.31 6.70 15.72
CA LEU A 93 -2.65 6.19 16.09
C LEU A 93 -3.76 7.23 15.94
N ASP A 94 -3.44 8.50 16.18
CA ASP A 94 -4.42 9.59 16.13
C ASP A 94 -4.75 10.06 14.71
N TYR A 95 -4.03 9.52 13.70
CA TYR A 95 -4.20 9.95 12.32
C TYR A 95 -4.55 8.80 11.39
N ARG A 96 -5.82 8.40 11.45
CA ARG A 96 -6.40 7.24 10.76
C ARG A 96 -6.95 7.57 9.36
N ARG A 97 -6.32 8.49 8.65
CA ARG A 97 -6.75 8.93 7.32
C ARG A 97 -5.57 9.36 6.47
N PHE A 98 -5.75 9.36 5.15
CA PHE A 98 -4.79 9.93 4.22
C PHE A 98 -4.78 11.46 4.34
N SER A 99 -3.59 12.05 4.44
CA SER A 99 -3.39 13.50 4.45
C SER A 99 -3.52 14.09 3.04
N ASN A 100 -3.56 15.42 2.94
CA ASN A 100 -3.49 16.08 1.63
C ASN A 100 -2.15 15.80 0.94
N THR A 101 -1.05 15.72 1.70
CA THR A 101 0.27 15.33 1.19
C THR A 101 0.24 13.91 0.61
N ASP A 102 -0.41 12.96 1.29
CA ASP A 102 -0.60 11.60 0.77
C ASP A 102 -1.40 11.60 -0.53
N ASN A 103 -2.46 12.42 -0.59
CA ASN A 103 -3.30 12.53 -1.78
C ASN A 103 -2.50 12.99 -3.00
N GLU A 104 -1.69 14.04 -2.84
CA GLU A 104 -0.86 14.57 -3.90
C GLU A 104 0.24 13.58 -4.32
N SER A 105 0.95 13.00 -3.35
CA SER A 105 2.03 12.05 -3.61
C SER A 105 1.53 10.77 -4.25
N ASP A 106 0.40 10.24 -3.81
CA ASP A 106 -0.21 9.03 -4.38
C ASP A 106 -0.67 9.27 -5.81
N LYS A 107 -1.29 10.41 -6.07
CA LYS A 107 -1.71 10.79 -7.43
C LYS A 107 -0.53 10.79 -8.39
N VAL A 108 0.57 11.43 -8.03
CA VAL A 108 1.78 11.51 -8.87
C VAL A 108 2.39 10.12 -9.06
N LEU A 109 2.56 9.36 -7.97
CA LEU A 109 3.18 8.03 -8.02
C LEU A 109 2.37 7.06 -8.87
N PHE A 110 1.08 6.94 -8.63
CA PHE A 110 0.26 5.93 -9.31
C PHE A 110 -0.10 6.32 -10.75
N SER A 111 -0.17 7.61 -11.06
CA SER A 111 -0.22 8.08 -12.45
C SER A 111 1.03 7.65 -13.23
N ALA A 112 2.21 7.83 -12.65
CA ALA A 112 3.46 7.38 -13.27
C ALA A 112 3.54 5.85 -13.42
N ILE A 113 3.12 5.10 -12.40
CA ILE A 113 3.08 3.62 -12.43
C ILE A 113 2.17 3.12 -13.56
N SER A 114 0.93 3.62 -13.65
CA SER A 114 -0.02 3.22 -14.70
C SER A 114 0.52 3.54 -16.10
N SER A 115 1.12 4.72 -16.26
CA SER A 115 1.71 5.13 -17.53
C SER A 115 2.89 4.25 -17.94
N LEU A 116 3.77 3.88 -16.99
CA LEU A 116 4.94 3.04 -17.25
C LEU A 116 4.59 1.56 -17.50
N LEU A 117 3.54 1.08 -16.86
CA LEU A 117 3.04 -0.29 -17.08
C LEU A 117 2.14 -0.41 -18.31
N GLU A 118 1.72 0.74 -18.88
CA GLU A 118 0.76 0.80 -20.00
C GLU A 118 -0.50 -0.02 -19.68
N ASP A 119 -0.92 -0.02 -18.42
CA ASP A 119 -2.08 -0.77 -17.98
C ASP A 119 -3.13 0.14 -17.30
N ASP A 120 -4.39 -0.14 -17.58
CA ASP A 120 -5.55 0.47 -16.94
C ASP A 120 -6.01 -0.38 -15.75
N GLN A 121 -5.08 -0.86 -14.94
CA GLN A 121 -5.40 -1.72 -13.81
C GLN A 121 -5.22 -1.00 -12.48
N PRO A 122 -6.00 -1.36 -11.44
CA PRO A 122 -5.90 -0.69 -10.16
C PRO A 122 -4.62 -1.04 -9.39
N HIS A 123 -4.08 -0.03 -8.75
CA HIS A 123 -3.03 -0.09 -7.74
C HIS A 123 -3.59 0.37 -6.39
N ALA A 124 -2.78 0.44 -5.33
CA ALA A 124 -3.31 0.84 -4.03
C ALA A 124 -2.31 1.56 -3.14
N SER A 125 -2.83 2.34 -2.22
CA SER A 125 -2.08 2.95 -1.12
C SER A 125 -2.68 2.52 0.21
N VAL A 126 -1.82 2.21 1.19
CA VAL A 126 -2.19 1.69 2.49
C VAL A 126 -1.46 2.46 3.59
N ILE A 127 -2.15 2.73 4.67
CA ILE A 127 -1.60 3.23 5.93
C ILE A 127 -1.53 2.08 6.91
N MET A 128 -0.43 1.95 7.63
CA MET A 128 -0.34 1.08 8.79
C MET A 128 -0.26 1.93 10.06
N LEU A 129 -0.99 1.54 11.09
CA LEU A 129 -0.98 2.15 12.42
C LEU A 129 -0.07 1.37 13.36
N PRO A 130 0.39 1.97 14.49
CA PRO A 130 1.33 1.33 15.42
C PRO A 130 0.84 0.02 16.04
N ASP A 131 -0.47 -0.21 16.12
CA ASP A 131 -1.09 -1.46 16.57
C ASP A 131 -1.16 -2.55 15.47
N GLY A 132 -0.65 -2.21 14.28
CA GLY A 132 -0.66 -3.08 13.10
C GLY A 132 -1.95 -3.04 12.29
N GLU A 133 -2.90 -2.17 12.65
CA GLU A 133 -4.10 -1.97 11.82
C GLU A 133 -3.74 -1.38 10.45
N LEU A 134 -4.46 -1.83 9.44
CA LEU A 134 -4.28 -1.42 8.05
C LEU A 134 -5.53 -0.75 7.50
N LEU A 135 -5.33 0.39 6.87
CA LEU A 135 -6.33 1.19 6.17
C LEU A 135 -5.85 1.40 4.74
N GLY A 136 -6.71 1.23 3.74
CA GLY A 136 -6.21 1.36 2.38
C GLY A 136 -7.26 1.80 1.39
N ARG A 137 -6.77 2.35 0.30
CA ARG A 137 -7.55 2.82 -0.83
C ARG A 137 -6.97 2.33 -2.14
N VAL A 138 -7.83 2.16 -3.12
CA VAL A 138 -7.48 1.73 -4.46
C VAL A 138 -7.50 2.93 -5.40
N LEU A 139 -6.47 3.03 -6.22
CA LEU A 139 -6.29 4.07 -7.21
C LEU A 139 -6.27 3.45 -8.61
N PHE A 140 -6.80 4.16 -9.58
CA PHE A 140 -7.00 3.62 -10.92
C PHE A 140 -6.71 4.67 -11.99
N GLY A 141 -6.14 4.21 -13.09
CA GLY A 141 -5.93 4.99 -14.30
C GLY A 141 -4.77 5.99 -14.24
N GLU A 142 -4.50 6.61 -15.36
CA GLU A 142 -3.44 7.61 -15.54
C GLU A 142 -3.60 8.86 -14.67
N ASP A 143 -4.81 9.10 -14.17
CA ASP A 143 -5.11 10.20 -13.26
C ASP A 143 -4.74 9.91 -11.81
N GLY A 144 -4.37 8.67 -11.46
CA GLY A 144 -4.18 8.24 -10.08
C GLY A 144 -5.44 8.45 -9.22
N LYS A 145 -6.63 8.26 -9.81
CA LYS A 145 -7.91 8.55 -9.16
C LYS A 145 -8.26 7.50 -8.10
N VAL A 146 -8.61 7.95 -6.92
CA VAL A 146 -9.17 7.07 -5.89
C VAL A 146 -10.54 6.57 -6.32
N VAL A 147 -10.70 5.24 -6.40
CA VAL A 147 -11.95 4.58 -6.80
C VAL A 147 -12.71 3.97 -5.62
N GLY A 148 -12.06 3.81 -4.49
CA GLY A 148 -12.70 3.37 -3.25
C GLY A 148 -11.71 2.81 -2.24
N PRO A 149 -12.17 2.53 -1.01
CA PRO A 149 -11.37 1.88 0.01
C PRO A 149 -11.28 0.37 -0.21
N PHE A 150 -10.35 -0.28 0.47
CA PHE A 150 -10.45 -1.72 0.70
C PHE A 150 -11.59 -2.01 1.68
N GLN A 151 -12.56 -2.81 1.25
CA GLN A 151 -13.61 -3.30 2.15
C GLN A 151 -13.10 -4.35 3.14
N SER A 152 -11.99 -5.02 2.81
CA SER A 152 -11.29 -5.89 3.76
C SER A 152 -9.80 -5.96 3.44
N ILE A 153 -8.99 -5.87 4.48
CA ILE A 153 -7.57 -6.21 4.46
C ILE A 153 -7.39 -7.38 5.43
N MET A 154 -6.69 -8.43 5.01
CA MET A 154 -6.57 -9.65 5.80
C MET A 154 -5.12 -10.11 5.85
N ALA A 155 -4.63 -10.40 7.06
CA ALA A 155 -3.40 -11.11 7.30
C ALA A 155 -3.70 -12.52 7.86
N VAL A 156 -3.16 -13.55 7.22
CA VAL A 156 -3.41 -14.96 7.54
C VAL A 156 -2.11 -15.63 7.97
N GLY A 157 -2.08 -16.13 9.18
CA GLY A 157 -0.97 -16.88 9.78
C GLY A 157 -1.52 -17.78 10.89
N ASP A 158 -0.81 -17.91 12.01
CA ASP A 158 -1.30 -18.62 13.19
C ASP A 158 -2.58 -17.97 13.73
N GLU A 159 -2.71 -16.65 13.52
CA GLU A 159 -3.93 -15.89 13.73
C GLU A 159 -4.43 -15.31 12.42
N VAL A 160 -5.74 -15.11 12.31
CA VAL A 160 -6.36 -14.38 11.21
C VAL A 160 -6.76 -13.00 11.73
N ARG A 161 -6.17 -11.95 11.14
CA ARG A 161 -6.54 -10.55 11.40
C ARG A 161 -7.27 -9.98 10.21
N ILE A 162 -8.37 -9.30 10.45
CA ILE A 162 -9.20 -8.69 9.42
C ILE A 162 -9.50 -7.25 9.82
N TRP A 163 -9.19 -6.33 8.92
CA TRP A 163 -9.56 -4.92 9.02
C TRP A 163 -10.56 -4.60 7.92
N SER A 164 -11.61 -3.89 8.26
CA SER A 164 -12.69 -3.53 7.33
C SER A 164 -13.03 -2.05 7.45
N GLU A 165 -13.57 -1.49 6.38
CA GLU A 165 -14.02 -0.09 6.34
C GLU A 165 -14.99 0.25 7.49
N ALA A 166 -15.82 -0.71 7.91
CA ALA A 166 -16.78 -0.53 9.00
C ALA A 166 -16.13 -0.32 10.38
N ALA A 167 -14.83 -0.66 10.53
CA ALA A 167 -14.07 -0.41 11.75
C ALA A 167 -13.52 1.03 11.83
N CYS A 168 -13.69 1.82 10.77
CA CYS A 168 -13.17 3.19 10.63
C CYS A 168 -14.27 4.26 10.69
N ALA A 169 -15.51 3.89 11.03
CA ALA A 169 -16.64 4.80 11.14
C ALA A 169 -16.81 5.34 12.57
#